data_caaaa59e90eadaeadb98387385ab4751
#
_entry.id   caaaa59e90eadaeadb98387385ab4751
#
_cell.length_a   1.000
_cell.length_b   1.000
_cell.length_c   1.000
_cell.angle_alpha   90.00
_cell.angle_beta   90.00
_cell.angle_gamma   90.00
#
_symmetry.space_group_name_H-M   'P 1'
#
loop_
_entity.id
_entity.type
_entity.pdbx_description
1 polymer ?
#
loop_
_entity_poly.entity_id
_entity_poly.type
_entity_poly.pdbx_seq_one_letter_code
_entity_poly.pdbx_strand_id
1 'polypeptide(L)'
;LTRVDTMIHEHAKVFDFYLEFTSSRCVGAFMDTMRSKNVKIVSFDIAKNKLKGEGPSATMSVEVQDKSLRKTLLSDIQAMEEIRFAEEL
;
A
#
# COMPACT_ATOMS: atom_id res chain seq x y z
N LEU A 1 20.82 -3.56 24.55
CA LEU A 1 21.03 -3.36 23.12
C LEU A 1 19.98 -4.09 22.30
N THR A 2 19.82 -5.39 22.58
CA THR A 2 18.77 -6.15 21.93
C THR A 2 17.38 -5.60 22.24
N ARG A 3 17.25 -5.02 23.41
CA ARG A 3 15.99 -4.42 23.83
C ARG A 3 15.59 -3.25 22.96
N VAL A 4 16.57 -2.46 22.53
CA VAL A 4 16.33 -1.34 21.65
C VAL A 4 15.84 -1.83 20.30
N ASP A 5 16.49 -2.85 19.77
CA ASP A 5 16.08 -3.43 18.48
C ASP A 5 14.67 -3.97 18.56
N THR A 6 14.33 -4.63 19.66
CA THR A 6 12.99 -5.18 19.85
C THR A 6 11.96 -4.06 19.84
N MET A 7 12.24 -2.96 20.50
CA MET A 7 11.33 -1.83 20.55
C MET A 7 11.11 -1.22 19.17
N ILE A 8 12.16 -1.13 18.38
CA ILE A 8 12.05 -0.62 17.02
C ILE A 8 11.14 -1.51 16.18
N HIS A 9 11.31 -2.81 16.32
CA HIS A 9 10.45 -3.76 15.59
C HIS A 9 9.00 -3.67 16.02
N GLU A 10 8.76 -3.46 17.30
CA GLU A 10 7.41 -3.34 17.81
C GLU A 10 6.68 -2.10 17.28
N HIS A 11 7.44 -1.07 16.92
CA HIS A 11 6.85 0.17 16.40
C HIS A 11 6.56 0.12 14.91
N ALA A 12 7.11 -0.87 14.22
CA ALA A 12 6.88 -1.03 12.79
C ALA A 12 5.85 -2.11 12.56
N LYS A 13 4.83 -1.80 11.78
CA LYS A 13 3.81 -2.77 11.41
C LYS A 13 3.77 -2.94 9.92
N VAL A 14 3.57 -4.19 9.50
CA VAL A 14 3.45 -4.55 8.09
C VAL A 14 2.01 -4.88 7.79
N PHE A 15 1.50 -4.27 6.73
CA PHE A 15 0.14 -4.51 6.25
C PHE A 15 0.19 -5.03 4.83
N ASP A 16 -0.69 -5.95 4.52
CA ASP A 16 -0.83 -6.50 3.17
C ASP A 16 -2.15 -6.03 2.59
N PHE A 17 -2.08 -5.52 1.36
CA PHE A 17 -3.27 -5.00 0.69
C PHE A 17 -3.42 -5.63 -0.69
N TYR A 18 -4.66 -5.83 -1.09
CA TYR A 18 -5.01 -6.13 -2.46
C TYR A 18 -5.57 -4.88 -3.10
N LEU A 19 -5.04 -4.51 -4.25
CA LEU A 19 -5.40 -3.26 -4.92
C LEU A 19 -5.82 -3.51 -6.36
N GLU A 20 -6.80 -2.73 -6.83
CA GLU A 20 -7.15 -2.67 -8.24
C GLU A 20 -7.05 -1.24 -8.70
N PHE A 21 -6.29 -1.00 -9.75
CA PHE A 21 -6.07 0.34 -10.29
C PHE A 21 -7.03 0.63 -11.43
N THR A 22 -7.33 1.91 -11.63
CA THR A 22 -8.19 2.32 -12.74
C THR A 22 -7.49 2.18 -14.08
N SER A 23 -6.17 2.33 -14.10
CA SER A 23 -5.38 2.11 -15.30
C SER A 23 -3.92 1.84 -14.91
N SER A 24 -3.15 1.35 -15.87
CA SER A 24 -1.72 1.09 -15.62
C SER A 24 -0.94 2.38 -15.37
N ARG A 25 -1.45 3.49 -15.87
CA ARG A 25 -0.80 4.80 -15.65
C ARG A 25 -0.87 5.25 -14.21
N CYS A 26 -1.85 4.76 -13.49
CA CYS A 26 -2.08 5.19 -12.11
C CYS A 26 -1.12 4.57 -11.13
N VAL A 27 -0.44 3.49 -11.51
CA VAL A 27 0.46 2.78 -10.61
C VAL A 27 1.58 3.69 -10.12
N GLY A 28 2.23 4.41 -11.05
CA GLY A 28 3.33 5.30 -10.70
C GLY A 28 2.89 6.42 -9.76
N ALA A 29 1.74 7.03 -10.05
CA ALA A 29 1.20 8.09 -9.19
C ALA A 29 0.88 7.57 -7.80
N PHE A 30 0.33 6.36 -7.72
CA PHE A 30 0.05 5.72 -6.45
C PHE A 30 1.32 5.51 -5.63
N MET A 31 2.37 5.00 -6.28
CA MET A 31 3.65 4.76 -5.59
C MET A 31 4.24 6.05 -5.05
N ASP A 32 4.17 7.11 -5.83
CA ASP A 32 4.67 8.42 -5.39
C ASP A 32 3.90 8.94 -4.19
N THR A 33 2.59 8.75 -4.19
CA THR A 33 1.75 9.15 -3.06
C THR A 33 2.13 8.37 -1.80
N MET A 34 2.36 7.08 -1.93
CA MET A 34 2.78 6.26 -0.78
C MET A 34 4.10 6.76 -0.20
N ARG A 35 5.06 7.08 -1.06
CA ARG A 35 6.35 7.61 -0.59
C ARG A 35 6.17 8.94 0.14
N SER A 36 5.29 9.79 -0.36
CA SER A 36 5.07 11.11 0.28
C SER A 36 4.41 10.97 1.65
N LYS A 37 3.74 9.86 1.91
CA LYS A 37 3.13 9.57 3.21
C LYS A 37 4.08 8.84 4.16
N ASN A 38 5.33 8.66 3.76
CA ASN A 38 6.32 7.93 4.55
C ASN A 38 5.94 6.47 4.79
N VAL A 39 5.27 5.89 3.83
CA VAL A 39 4.94 4.47 3.84
C VAL A 39 6.03 3.73 3.07
N LYS A 40 6.66 2.79 3.74
CA LYS A 40 7.70 1.99 3.10
C LYS A 40 7.07 0.79 2.42
N ILE A 41 7.25 0.70 1.11
CA ILE A 41 6.73 -0.43 0.35
C ILE A 41 7.75 -1.56 0.41
N VAL A 42 7.36 -2.65 1.05
CA VAL A 42 8.22 -3.81 1.23
C VAL A 42 8.18 -4.70 -0.01
N SER A 43 6.99 -4.90 -0.55
CA SER A 43 6.85 -5.68 -1.78
C SER A 43 5.65 -5.17 -2.57
N PHE A 44 5.71 -5.34 -3.88
CA PHE A 44 4.65 -4.87 -4.77
C PHE A 44 4.63 -5.77 -6.00
N ASP A 45 3.60 -6.59 -6.11
CA ASP A 45 3.46 -7.54 -7.20
C ASP A 45 2.24 -7.18 -8.04
N ILE A 46 2.47 -6.87 -9.30
CA ILE A 46 1.41 -6.50 -10.22
C ILE A 46 0.96 -7.72 -11.01
N ALA A 47 -0.34 -7.94 -11.05
CA ALA A 47 -0.95 -8.95 -11.91
C ALA A 47 -1.73 -8.23 -12.99
N LYS A 48 -1.43 -8.54 -14.25
CA LYS A 48 -2.16 -7.94 -15.36
C LYS A 48 -3.52 -8.60 -15.48
N ASN A 49 -4.54 -7.76 -15.51
CA ASN A 49 -5.89 -8.24 -15.69
C ASN A 49 -6.12 -8.53 -17.16
N LYS A 50 -6.67 -9.70 -17.44
CA LYS A 50 -6.93 -10.11 -18.81
C LYS A 50 -8.21 -9.54 -19.37
N LEU A 51 -9.07 -9.01 -18.53
CA LEU A 51 -10.33 -8.42 -18.97
C LEU A 51 -10.08 -7.04 -19.55
N LYS A 52 -10.69 -6.81 -20.70
CA LYS A 52 -10.55 -5.53 -21.38
C LYS A 52 -11.18 -4.41 -20.56
N GLY A 53 -10.50 -3.27 -20.54
CA GLY A 53 -11.02 -2.07 -19.90
C GLY A 53 -10.77 -1.98 -18.43
N GLU A 54 -10.18 -3.00 -17.85
CA GLU A 54 -9.84 -2.96 -16.45
C GLU A 54 -8.34 -2.71 -16.28
N GLY A 55 -7.99 -1.94 -15.25
CA GLY A 55 -6.62 -1.70 -14.92
C GLY A 55 -5.98 -2.90 -14.24
N PRO A 56 -4.70 -2.83 -13.97
CA PRO A 56 -4.00 -3.93 -13.32
C PRO A 56 -4.42 -4.05 -11.86
N SER A 57 -4.22 -5.23 -11.30
CA SER A 57 -4.35 -5.46 -9.87
C SER A 57 -2.97 -5.69 -9.28
N ALA A 58 -2.86 -5.53 -7.98
CA ALA A 58 -1.59 -5.70 -7.31
C ALA A 58 -1.77 -6.17 -5.88
N THR A 59 -0.79 -6.89 -5.39
CA THR A 59 -0.68 -7.21 -3.97
C THR A 59 0.51 -6.43 -3.43
N MET A 60 0.29 -5.71 -2.34
CA MET A 60 1.30 -4.82 -1.79
C MET A 60 1.48 -5.09 -0.31
N SER A 61 2.73 -5.13 0.13
CA SER A 61 3.07 -5.17 1.54
C SER A 61 3.76 -3.88 1.90
N VAL A 62 3.30 -3.22 2.95
CA VAL A 62 3.88 -1.95 3.38
C VAL A 62 4.20 -1.98 4.86
N GLU A 63 5.22 -1.22 5.23
CA GLU A 63 5.61 -1.05 6.61
C GLU A 63 5.29 0.37 7.03
N VAL A 64 4.51 0.52 8.10
CA VAL A 64 4.03 1.81 8.56
C VAL A 64 4.43 2.00 10.02
N GLN A 65 5.16 3.07 10.29
CA GLN A 65 5.59 3.38 11.66
C GLN A 65 4.66 4.37 12.34
N ASP A 66 4.02 5.24 11.59
CA ASP A 66 3.12 6.25 12.13
C ASP A 66 1.80 5.61 12.57
N LYS A 67 1.50 5.68 13.86
CA LYS A 67 0.30 5.07 14.40
C LYS A 67 -0.98 5.71 13.85
N SER A 68 -0.94 7.01 13.63
CA SER A 68 -2.11 7.71 13.06
C SER A 68 -2.39 7.21 11.65
N LEU A 69 -1.35 7.02 10.88
CA LEU A 69 -1.49 6.57 9.50
C LEU A 69 -2.01 5.13 9.43
N ARG A 70 -1.62 4.29 10.39
CA ARG A 70 -2.09 2.89 10.41
C ARG A 70 -3.61 2.80 10.47
N LYS A 71 -4.24 3.71 11.18
CA LYS A 71 -5.69 3.69 11.35
C LYS A 71 -6.43 4.13 10.11
N THR A 72 -5.83 4.98 9.31
CA THR A 72 -6.52 5.60 8.17
C THR A 72 -5.99 5.14 6.83
N LEU A 73 -4.92 4.34 6.81
CA LEU A 73 -4.24 4.02 5.56
C LEU A 73 -5.17 3.37 4.53
N LEU A 74 -5.96 2.38 4.94
CA LEU A 74 -6.88 1.73 4.01
C LEU A 74 -7.89 2.71 3.46
N SER A 75 -8.47 3.55 4.34
CA SER A 75 -9.43 4.57 3.90
C SER A 75 -8.77 5.57 2.97
N ASP A 76 -7.55 5.96 3.27
CA ASP A 76 -6.81 6.89 2.42
C ASP A 76 -6.58 6.31 1.03
N ILE A 77 -6.22 5.05 0.98
CA ILE A 77 -6.01 4.35 -0.29
C ILE A 77 -7.32 4.26 -1.06
N GLN A 78 -8.41 3.88 -0.39
CA GLN A 78 -9.71 3.74 -1.03
C GLN A 78 -10.23 5.07 -1.59
N ALA A 79 -9.79 6.17 -1.02
CA ALA A 79 -10.21 7.50 -1.46
C ALA A 79 -9.40 8.02 -2.67
N MET A 80 -8.35 7.34 -3.05
CA MET A 80 -7.53 7.78 -4.17
C MET A 80 -8.21 7.56 -5.51
N GLU A 81 -8.07 8.54 -6.40
CA GLU A 81 -8.66 8.42 -7.74
C GLU A 81 -8.04 7.28 -8.54
N GLU A 82 -6.78 6.97 -8.26
CA GLU A 82 -6.04 5.92 -8.95
C GLU A 82 -6.54 4.52 -8.61
N ILE A 83 -7.24 4.38 -7.49
CA ILE A 83 -7.64 3.09 -6.96
C ILE A 83 -9.11 2.83 -7.25
N ARG A 84 -9.38 1.72 -7.93
CA ARG A 84 -10.74 1.28 -8.19
C ARG A 84 -11.28 0.45 -7.02
N PHE A 85 -10.42 -0.33 -6.40
CA PHE A 85 -10.79 -1.19 -5.28
C PHE A 85 -9.56 -1.46 -4.42
N ALA A 86 -9.74 -1.49 -3.12
CA ALA A 86 -8.66 -1.82 -2.18
C ALA A 86 -9.24 -2.52 -0.97
N GLU A 87 -8.52 -3.52 -0.49
CA GLU A 87 -8.87 -4.18 0.76
C GLU A 87 -7.60 -4.66 1.45
N GLU A 88 -7.70 -4.78 2.75
CA GLU A 88 -6.61 -5.33 3.54
C GLU A 88 -6.75 -6.85 3.61
N LEU A 89 -5.64 -7.53 3.38
CA LEU A 89 -5.62 -9.00 3.40
C LEU A 89 -5.42 -9.55 4.80
#